data_73e87c067386cfe64880ba19709eaa2b
#
_entry.id   73e87c067386cfe64880ba19709eaa2b
#
_cell.length_a   1.000
_cell.length_b   1.000
_cell.length_c   1.000
_cell.angle_alpha   90.00
_cell.angle_beta   90.00
_cell.angle_gamma   90.00
#
_symmetry.space_group_name_H-M   'P 1'
#
loop_
_entity.id
_entity.type
_entity.pdbx_description
1 polymer ?
#
loop_
_entity_poly.entity_id
_entity_poly.type
_entity_poly.pdbx_seq_one_letter_code
_entity_poly.pdbx_strand_id
1 'polypeptide(L)'
;MNNLLKIFVAFFIIGFAYGQDLSKPKGGGVLDIVVVSPGEGYSDMNFEGQISGYGTVFVKFKVASINTSKTSGTLDGQGRTILEDGTLISTPLKGTWKRNGELMKFYFTDAINNGAMNFVMWDVDVLKKTATVKYFELHSPNN
;
A
#
# COMPACT_ATOMS: atom_id res chain seq x y z
N MET A 1 -3.71 -49.06 25.34
CA MET A 1 -3.10 -47.75 25.70
C MET A 1 -2.62 -46.89 24.51
N ASN A 2 -2.58 -47.42 23.29
CA ASN A 2 -2.01 -46.69 22.15
C ASN A 2 -3.00 -45.91 21.28
N ASN A 3 -4.31 -46.05 21.48
CA ASN A 3 -5.29 -45.36 20.63
C ASN A 3 -5.76 -44.00 21.17
N LEU A 4 -5.66 -43.78 22.49
CA LEU A 4 -6.00 -42.49 23.10
C LEU A 4 -4.96 -41.40 22.80
N LEU A 5 -3.67 -41.80 22.70
CA LEU A 5 -2.58 -40.88 22.41
C LEU A 5 -2.64 -40.35 20.95
N LYS A 6 -3.13 -41.16 20.02
CA LYS A 6 -3.29 -40.76 18.60
C LYS A 6 -4.44 -39.77 18.37
N ILE A 7 -5.47 -39.84 19.22
CA ILE A 7 -6.61 -38.88 19.14
C ILE A 7 -6.20 -37.50 19.69
N PHE A 8 -5.30 -37.45 20.69
CA PHE A 8 -4.85 -36.18 21.28
C PHE A 8 -3.92 -35.40 20.35
N VAL A 9 -3.15 -36.05 19.49
CA VAL A 9 -2.26 -35.39 18.50
C VAL A 9 -3.06 -34.84 17.34
N ALA A 10 -4.20 -35.44 16.96
CA ALA A 10 -5.03 -34.95 15.85
C ALA A 10 -5.83 -33.69 16.21
N PHE A 11 -6.04 -33.37 17.48
CA PHE A 11 -6.80 -32.17 17.90
C PHE A 11 -5.96 -30.91 17.97
N PHE A 12 -4.62 -31.00 17.90
CA PHE A 12 -3.72 -29.85 18.01
C PHE A 12 -3.35 -29.23 16.65
N ILE A 13 -3.83 -29.75 15.52
CA ILE A 13 -3.47 -29.28 14.17
C ILE A 13 -4.57 -28.43 13.52
N ILE A 14 -5.67 -28.14 14.21
CA ILE A 14 -6.64 -27.15 13.71
C ILE A 14 -6.25 -25.78 14.28
N GLY A 15 -5.04 -25.36 13.99
CA GLY A 15 -4.68 -23.95 14.05
C GLY A 15 -5.41 -23.26 12.90
N PHE A 16 -6.46 -22.52 13.18
CA PHE A 16 -7.07 -21.62 12.20
C PHE A 16 -6.01 -20.60 11.82
N ALA A 17 -5.33 -20.83 10.69
CA ALA A 17 -4.51 -19.80 10.07
C ALA A 17 -5.48 -18.75 9.51
N TYR A 18 -5.76 -17.72 10.30
CA TYR A 18 -6.41 -16.52 9.79
C TYR A 18 -5.40 -15.78 8.91
N GLY A 19 -5.35 -16.14 7.63
CA GLY A 19 -4.62 -15.37 6.62
C GLY A 19 -5.36 -14.06 6.33
N GLN A 20 -4.61 -12.98 6.10
CA GLN A 20 -5.18 -11.74 5.58
C GLN A 20 -5.77 -11.99 4.19
N ASP A 21 -7.04 -11.68 3.99
CA ASP A 21 -7.70 -11.81 2.69
C ASP A 21 -7.40 -10.60 1.81
N LEU A 22 -6.41 -10.74 0.93
CA LEU A 22 -6.05 -9.73 -0.06
C LEU A 22 -6.84 -9.90 -1.38
N SER A 23 -7.87 -10.74 -1.42
CA SER A 23 -8.72 -10.92 -2.62
C SER A 23 -9.69 -9.75 -2.83
N LYS A 24 -10.10 -9.09 -1.76
CA LYS A 24 -11.07 -7.99 -1.78
C LYS A 24 -10.47 -6.73 -1.17
N PRO A 25 -10.18 -5.69 -1.98
CA PRO A 25 -9.76 -4.40 -1.44
C PRO A 25 -10.87 -3.80 -0.57
N LYS A 26 -10.49 -3.13 0.52
CA LYS A 26 -11.42 -2.38 1.37
C LYS A 26 -11.90 -1.10 0.69
N GLY A 27 -11.08 -0.53 -0.17
CA GLY A 27 -11.41 0.64 -0.96
C GLY A 27 -10.33 0.98 -1.97
N GLY A 28 -10.53 2.09 -2.66
CA GLY A 28 -9.60 2.61 -3.63
C GLY A 28 -10.15 3.81 -4.39
N GLY A 29 -9.39 4.28 -5.35
CA GLY A 29 -9.73 5.42 -6.17
C GLY A 29 -8.68 5.69 -7.23
N VAL A 30 -8.71 6.88 -7.81
CA VAL A 30 -7.72 7.34 -8.79
C VAL A 30 -7.09 8.62 -8.28
N LEU A 31 -5.76 8.68 -8.31
CA LEU A 31 -4.98 9.88 -8.02
C LEU A 31 -4.30 10.37 -9.30
N ASP A 32 -4.06 11.67 -9.37
CA ASP A 32 -3.29 12.29 -10.43
C ASP A 32 -1.82 12.43 -10.02
N ILE A 33 -0.90 12.25 -10.96
CA ILE A 33 0.51 12.61 -10.79
C ILE A 33 0.64 14.09 -11.09
N VAL A 34 0.87 14.91 -10.08
CA VAL A 34 0.95 16.37 -10.21
C VAL A 34 2.36 16.89 -10.41
N VAL A 35 3.37 16.16 -9.90
CA VAL A 35 4.78 16.51 -10.05
C VAL A 35 5.60 15.23 -10.23
N VAL A 36 6.56 15.30 -11.18
CA VAL A 36 7.67 14.35 -11.29
C VAL A 36 8.96 15.15 -11.35
N SER A 37 9.83 14.99 -10.36
CA SER A 37 11.14 15.65 -10.27
C SER A 37 12.24 14.60 -10.38
N PRO A 38 12.94 14.50 -11.53
CA PRO A 38 14.06 13.57 -11.70
C PRO A 38 15.24 13.92 -10.80
N GLY A 39 15.88 12.89 -10.23
CA GLY A 39 17.14 12.97 -9.51
C GLY A 39 18.10 11.87 -9.97
N GLU A 40 19.33 11.90 -9.47
CA GLU A 40 20.31 10.85 -9.78
C GLU A 40 19.95 9.55 -9.06
N GLY A 41 19.56 8.52 -9.83
CA GLY A 41 19.15 7.22 -9.31
C GLY A 41 17.75 7.17 -8.68
N TYR A 42 17.00 8.26 -8.71
CA TYR A 42 15.62 8.32 -8.19
C TYR A 42 14.77 9.35 -8.92
N SER A 43 13.48 9.37 -8.63
CA SER A 43 12.56 10.47 -8.93
C SER A 43 11.70 10.76 -7.71
N ASP A 44 11.45 12.03 -7.43
CA ASP A 44 10.36 12.43 -6.53
C ASP A 44 9.07 12.51 -7.35
N MET A 45 8.00 11.86 -6.86
CA MET A 45 6.68 11.87 -7.49
C MET A 45 5.64 12.31 -6.48
N ASN A 46 4.82 13.29 -6.84
CA ASN A 46 3.71 13.75 -6.02
C ASN A 46 2.39 13.35 -6.67
N PHE A 47 1.48 12.88 -5.84
CA PHE A 47 0.15 12.44 -6.24
C PHE A 47 -0.90 13.16 -5.41
N GLU A 48 -2.05 13.46 -6.02
CA GLU A 48 -3.20 13.97 -5.30
C GLU A 48 -4.50 13.46 -5.91
N GLY A 49 -5.57 13.44 -5.12
CA GLY A 49 -6.90 13.10 -5.58
C GLY A 49 -7.85 12.78 -4.44
N GLN A 50 -9.08 12.48 -4.83
CA GLN A 50 -10.14 12.15 -3.90
C GLN A 50 -10.41 10.64 -3.91
N ILE A 51 -10.44 10.03 -2.73
CA ILE A 51 -10.84 8.65 -2.54
C ILE A 51 -12.20 8.65 -1.85
N SER A 52 -13.21 8.13 -2.56
CA SER A 52 -14.60 8.11 -2.07
C SER A 52 -14.72 7.37 -0.74
N GLY A 53 -15.42 7.96 0.21
CA GLY A 53 -15.59 7.45 1.57
C GLY A 53 -14.33 7.55 2.44
N TYR A 54 -13.29 8.24 1.95
CA TYR A 54 -12.04 8.42 2.69
C TYR A 54 -11.66 9.90 2.80
N GLY A 55 -11.48 10.59 1.68
CA GLY A 55 -11.15 12.02 1.68
C GLY A 55 -10.16 12.41 0.58
N THR A 56 -9.60 13.61 0.72
CA THR A 56 -8.60 14.16 -0.20
C THR A 56 -7.20 13.74 0.22
N VAL A 57 -6.50 13.08 -0.68
CA VAL A 57 -5.19 12.45 -0.44
C VAL A 57 -4.09 13.22 -1.16
N PHE A 58 -3.01 13.49 -0.45
CA PHE A 58 -1.77 14.07 -0.96
C PHE A 58 -0.62 13.14 -0.59
N VAL A 59 0.15 12.69 -1.57
CA VAL A 59 1.27 11.76 -1.36
C VAL A 59 2.51 12.23 -2.09
N LYS A 60 3.63 12.14 -1.42
CA LYS A 60 4.95 12.25 -2.03
C LYS A 60 5.70 10.94 -1.88
N PHE A 61 6.29 10.43 -2.96
CA PHE A 61 7.23 9.32 -2.96
C PHE A 61 8.59 9.73 -3.51
N LYS A 62 9.64 9.26 -2.87
CA LYS A 62 10.94 9.04 -3.49
C LYS A 62 10.96 7.64 -4.09
N VAL A 63 11.05 7.57 -5.42
CA VAL A 63 11.05 6.34 -6.23
C VAL A 63 12.48 6.08 -6.65
N ALA A 64 13.18 5.20 -5.91
CA ALA A 64 14.61 4.93 -6.12
C ALA A 64 14.82 3.58 -6.81
N SER A 65 15.70 3.54 -7.82
CA SER A 65 16.07 2.30 -8.52
C SER A 65 17.10 1.51 -7.74
N ILE A 66 16.97 0.17 -7.73
CA ILE A 66 17.94 -0.76 -7.13
C ILE A 66 18.68 -1.60 -8.19
N ASN A 67 18.32 -1.45 -9.45
CA ASN A 67 18.95 -2.16 -10.56
C ASN A 67 19.34 -1.21 -11.69
N THR A 68 20.32 -1.63 -12.51
CA THR A 68 20.82 -0.83 -13.63
C THR A 68 19.78 -0.64 -14.74
N SER A 69 18.87 -1.58 -14.92
CA SER A 69 17.77 -1.50 -15.89
C SER A 69 16.67 -0.52 -15.49
N LYS A 70 16.69 -0.02 -14.24
CA LYS A 70 15.68 0.90 -13.68
C LYS A 70 14.24 0.37 -13.81
N THR A 71 14.06 -0.94 -13.57
CA THR A 71 12.75 -1.62 -13.68
C THR A 71 12.16 -2.00 -12.34
N SER A 72 12.91 -1.81 -11.26
CA SER A 72 12.44 -2.06 -9.89
C SER A 72 13.22 -1.24 -8.87
N GLY A 73 12.64 -1.10 -7.69
CA GLY A 73 13.29 -0.36 -6.63
C GLY A 73 12.46 -0.20 -5.37
N THR A 74 12.84 0.78 -4.58
CA THR A 74 12.22 1.11 -3.30
C THR A 74 11.36 2.37 -3.38
N LEU A 75 10.33 2.38 -2.55
CA LEU A 75 9.46 3.53 -2.27
C LEU A 75 9.69 4.02 -0.85
N ASP A 76 9.92 5.31 -0.71
CA ASP A 76 9.95 6.00 0.56
C ASP A 76 9.07 7.23 0.45
N GLY A 77 8.02 7.32 1.25
CA GLY A 77 7.04 8.38 1.06
C GLY A 77 6.36 8.84 2.34
N GLN A 78 5.56 9.88 2.14
CA GLN A 78 4.71 10.49 3.14
C GLN A 78 3.33 10.76 2.53
N GLY A 79 2.29 10.38 3.24
CA GLY A 79 0.91 10.69 2.90
C GLY A 79 0.30 11.69 3.88
N ARG A 80 -0.61 12.50 3.37
CA ARG A 80 -1.53 13.34 4.14
C ARG A 80 -2.92 13.14 3.54
N THR A 81 -3.90 12.94 4.41
CA THR A 81 -5.29 12.84 3.98
C THR A 81 -6.13 13.77 4.84
N ILE A 82 -6.94 14.56 4.19
CA ILE A 82 -8.01 15.31 4.85
C ILE A 82 -9.28 14.50 4.66
N LEU A 83 -9.75 13.86 5.75
CA LEU A 83 -10.97 13.06 5.74
C LEU A 83 -12.20 13.94 5.44
N GLU A 84 -13.33 13.31 5.12
CA GLU A 84 -14.59 14.02 4.83
C GLU A 84 -15.08 14.87 6.02
N ASP A 85 -14.73 14.50 7.26
CA ASP A 85 -15.03 15.26 8.48
C ASP A 85 -14.01 16.38 8.80
N GLY A 86 -12.99 16.58 7.93
CA GLY A 86 -11.92 17.56 8.11
C GLY A 86 -10.73 17.08 8.95
N THR A 87 -10.74 15.86 9.46
CA THR A 87 -9.62 15.31 10.23
C THR A 87 -8.40 15.10 9.36
N LEU A 88 -7.23 15.57 9.81
CA LEU A 88 -5.94 15.35 9.13
C LEU A 88 -5.32 14.04 9.58
N ILE A 89 -5.07 13.14 8.63
CA ILE A 89 -4.30 11.91 8.81
C ILE A 89 -2.90 12.09 8.21
N SER A 90 -1.90 11.54 8.89
CA SER A 90 -0.51 11.49 8.45
C SER A 90 0.00 10.07 8.48
N THR A 91 0.74 9.67 7.44
CA THR A 91 1.25 8.31 7.33
C THR A 91 2.61 8.26 6.64
N PRO A 92 3.62 7.59 7.22
CA PRO A 92 4.80 7.17 6.48
C PRO A 92 4.46 6.01 5.56
N LEU A 93 5.06 5.99 4.37
CA LEU A 93 4.82 5.01 3.32
C LEU A 93 6.14 4.34 2.96
N LYS A 94 6.20 3.02 3.04
CA LYS A 94 7.39 2.24 2.74
C LYS A 94 7.04 1.04 1.87
N GLY A 95 7.82 0.83 0.80
CA GLY A 95 7.54 -0.28 -0.07
C GLY A 95 8.50 -0.44 -1.26
N THR A 96 7.99 -1.07 -2.30
CA THR A 96 8.73 -1.39 -3.52
C THR A 96 7.90 -1.07 -4.76
N TRP A 97 8.59 -0.94 -5.88
CA TRP A 97 7.94 -0.74 -7.17
C TRP A 97 8.56 -1.64 -8.25
N LYS A 98 7.75 -1.93 -9.27
CA LYS A 98 8.16 -2.56 -10.52
C LYS A 98 7.66 -1.73 -11.69
N ARG A 99 8.40 -1.75 -12.81
CA ARG A 99 8.04 -1.06 -14.05
C ARG A 99 8.13 -1.97 -15.26
N ASN A 100 7.19 -1.82 -16.17
CA ASN A 100 7.21 -2.37 -17.50
C ASN A 100 6.75 -1.27 -18.48
N GLY A 101 7.70 -0.68 -19.21
CA GLY A 101 7.42 0.48 -20.05
C GLY A 101 6.97 1.68 -19.24
N GLU A 102 5.83 2.25 -19.63
CA GLU A 102 5.16 3.37 -18.96
C GLU A 102 4.36 2.98 -17.71
N LEU A 103 4.10 1.68 -17.53
CA LEU A 103 3.29 1.18 -16.42
C LEU A 103 4.19 0.80 -15.23
N MET A 104 3.82 1.29 -14.06
CA MET A 104 4.47 0.95 -12.80
C MET A 104 3.45 0.33 -11.84
N LYS A 105 3.92 -0.59 -11.01
CA LYS A 105 3.16 -1.11 -9.86
C LYS A 105 3.89 -0.73 -8.60
N PHE A 106 3.17 -0.05 -7.69
CA PHE A 106 3.65 0.28 -6.36
C PHE A 106 3.01 -0.67 -5.35
N TYR A 107 3.82 -1.18 -4.42
CA TYR A 107 3.39 -2.05 -3.33
C TYR A 107 4.01 -1.49 -2.05
N PHE A 108 3.17 -1.06 -1.11
CA PHE A 108 3.68 -0.46 0.11
C PHE A 108 2.71 -0.65 1.28
N THR A 109 3.20 -0.39 2.48
CA THR A 109 2.38 -0.28 3.68
C THR A 109 2.25 1.19 4.07
N ASP A 110 1.09 1.54 4.60
CA ASP A 110 0.88 2.76 5.34
C ASP A 110 0.66 2.43 6.84
N ALA A 111 1.28 3.21 7.71
CA ALA A 111 1.08 3.14 9.14
C ALA A 111 0.45 4.46 9.59
N ILE A 112 -0.87 4.47 9.70
CA ILE A 112 -1.64 5.68 9.96
C ILE A 112 -1.48 6.11 11.42
N ASN A 113 -1.41 7.42 11.67
CA ASN A 113 -1.20 7.98 13.00
C ASN A 113 -2.35 7.70 14.01
N ASN A 114 -3.47 7.14 13.57
CA ASN A 114 -4.54 6.63 14.44
C ASN A 114 -4.38 5.16 14.86
N GLY A 115 -3.26 4.50 14.45
CA GLY A 115 -2.96 3.11 14.75
C GLY A 115 -3.42 2.10 13.68
N ALA A 116 -4.14 2.52 12.65
CA ALA A 116 -4.47 1.64 11.53
C ALA A 116 -3.24 1.35 10.66
N MET A 117 -3.25 0.20 9.99
CA MET A 117 -2.24 -0.18 9.01
C MET A 117 -2.92 -0.82 7.81
N ASN A 118 -2.50 -0.42 6.60
CA ASN A 118 -2.97 -1.02 5.36
C ASN A 118 -1.80 -1.53 4.51
N PHE A 119 -2.08 -2.54 3.70
CA PHE A 119 -1.30 -2.85 2.52
C PHE A 119 -1.92 -2.16 1.31
N VAL A 120 -1.10 -1.49 0.51
CA VAL A 120 -1.57 -0.63 -0.58
C VAL A 120 -0.92 -1.06 -1.90
N MET A 121 -1.72 -1.13 -2.96
CA MET A 121 -1.28 -1.44 -4.32
C MET A 121 -1.74 -0.32 -5.25
N TRP A 122 -0.80 0.24 -6.01
CA TRP A 122 -1.10 1.21 -7.06
C TRP A 122 -0.70 0.70 -8.43
N ASP A 123 -1.58 0.87 -9.41
CA ASP A 123 -1.28 0.76 -10.82
C ASP A 123 -1.06 2.19 -11.36
N VAL A 124 0.18 2.53 -11.69
CA VAL A 124 0.61 3.88 -12.08
C VAL A 124 0.88 3.90 -13.58
N ASP A 125 0.19 4.78 -14.31
CA ASP A 125 0.43 5.07 -15.72
C ASP A 125 1.10 6.44 -15.81
N VAL A 126 2.40 6.47 -16.07
CA VAL A 126 3.17 7.73 -16.04
C VAL A 126 2.87 8.64 -17.24
N LEU A 127 2.43 8.09 -18.37
CA LEU A 127 2.07 8.88 -19.54
C LEU A 127 0.68 9.49 -19.38
N LYS A 128 -0.28 8.75 -18.83
CA LYS A 128 -1.61 9.28 -18.49
C LYS A 128 -1.60 10.13 -17.22
N LYS A 129 -0.49 10.09 -16.47
CA LYS A 129 -0.33 10.79 -15.20
C LYS A 129 -1.39 10.39 -14.15
N THR A 130 -1.70 9.11 -14.05
CA THR A 130 -2.70 8.59 -13.12
C THR A 130 -2.16 7.42 -12.32
N ALA A 131 -2.72 7.23 -11.12
CA ALA A 131 -2.49 6.07 -10.28
C ALA A 131 -3.83 5.52 -9.80
N THR A 132 -4.15 4.27 -10.17
CA THR A 132 -5.30 3.54 -9.62
C THR A 132 -4.90 2.88 -8.33
N VAL A 133 -5.57 3.23 -7.24
CA VAL A 133 -5.29 2.83 -5.86
C VAL A 133 -6.20 1.71 -5.43
N LYS A 134 -5.65 0.71 -4.75
CA LYS A 134 -6.38 -0.29 -3.97
C LYS A 134 -5.70 -0.44 -2.61
N TYR A 135 -6.48 -0.51 -1.53
CA TYR A 135 -5.93 -0.77 -0.20
C TYR A 135 -6.67 -1.89 0.52
N PHE A 136 -5.92 -2.61 1.36
CA PHE A 136 -6.36 -3.76 2.13
C PHE A 136 -6.00 -3.50 3.59
N GLU A 137 -6.98 -3.52 4.48
CA GLU A 137 -6.73 -3.31 5.89
C GLU A 137 -6.00 -4.50 6.51
N LEU A 138 -4.84 -4.25 7.11
CA LEU A 138 -4.07 -5.22 7.87
C LEU A 138 -4.38 -5.15 9.35
N HIS A 139 -4.62 -3.95 9.86
CA HIS A 139 -4.90 -3.67 11.25
C HIS A 139 -5.85 -2.48 11.37
N SER A 140 -6.92 -2.64 12.16
CA SER A 140 -7.87 -1.57 12.47
C SER A 140 -7.43 -0.80 13.73
N PRO A 141 -7.69 0.51 13.82
CA PRO A 141 -7.35 1.30 15.00
C PRO A 141 -8.09 0.88 16.28
N ASN A 142 -9.14 0.07 16.14
CA ASN A 142 -10.03 -0.34 17.23
C ASN A 142 -9.79 -1.79 17.72
N ASN A 143 -8.72 -2.45 17.26
CA ASN A 143 -8.36 -3.80 17.67
C ASN A 143 -7.06 -3.83 18.48
#